data_82c040df007aea2045969b8166cea5cc
#
_entry.id   82c040df007aea2045969b8166cea5cc
#
_cell.length_a   1.000
_cell.length_b   1.000
_cell.length_c   1.000
_cell.angle_alpha   90.00
_cell.angle_beta   90.00
_cell.angle_gamma   90.00
#
_symmetry.space_group_name_H-M   'P 1'
#
loop_
_entity.id
_entity.type
_entity.pdbx_description
1 polymer ?
#
loop_
_entity_poly.entity_id
_entity_poly.type
_entity_poly.pdbx_seq_one_letter_code
_entity_poly.pdbx_strand_id
1 'polypeptide(L)'
;MRYLSPSRWFGTDIAVDLGTSNIVVYVKNRGVVINEPAVIAVDERLNRVVAVGKEAKAMLGRSPRNVRTYHPVSYGVIADYDATEYLLRHYLRKVTGNYMLSKPRVIVSVPSGVTNVERRAVMEAVLQAGARKIVVMEEPLAAAIGAGLDIADSNGSMVVDLGGGTTNVAILSLSGVVISESLRIGSHTFDEAIIRYLEKKIGRAHV
;
A
#
# COMPACT_ATOMS: atom_id res chain seq x y z
N MET A 1 21.45 31.58 -2.62
CA MET A 1 20.29 31.44 -3.52
C MET A 1 20.16 29.98 -3.95
N ARG A 2 19.19 29.23 -3.42
CA ARG A 2 18.91 27.85 -3.85
C ARG A 2 18.12 27.97 -5.17
N TYR A 3 18.71 27.56 -6.26
CA TYR A 3 18.02 27.47 -7.54
C TYR A 3 16.83 26.51 -7.40
N LEU A 4 15.62 27.02 -7.53
CA LEU A 4 14.39 26.25 -7.62
C LEU A 4 14.42 25.51 -8.94
N SER A 5 14.58 24.19 -8.92
CA SER A 5 14.58 23.41 -10.14
C SER A 5 13.21 23.50 -10.84
N PRO A 6 13.14 23.59 -12.18
CA PRO A 6 11.87 23.69 -12.92
C PRO A 6 10.88 22.54 -12.66
N SER A 7 11.34 21.40 -12.15
CA SER A 7 10.50 20.25 -11.78
C SER A 7 9.47 20.55 -10.67
N ARG A 8 9.66 21.62 -9.87
CA ARG A 8 8.69 22.04 -8.85
C ARG A 8 7.40 22.63 -9.43
N TRP A 9 7.39 23.07 -10.70
CA TRP A 9 6.21 23.65 -11.35
C TRP A 9 5.26 22.59 -11.94
N PHE A 10 5.74 21.37 -12.20
CA PHE A 10 5.00 20.34 -12.91
C PHE A 10 4.45 19.19 -12.03
N GLY A 11 4.47 19.34 -10.72
CA GLY A 11 4.02 18.29 -9.79
C GLY A 11 5.03 17.14 -9.68
N THR A 12 5.05 16.48 -8.52
CA THR A 12 5.94 15.35 -8.24
C THR A 12 5.30 14.06 -8.76
N ASP A 13 6.10 13.21 -9.42
CA ASP A 13 5.69 11.85 -9.78
C ASP A 13 5.94 10.92 -8.59
N ILE A 14 4.92 10.26 -8.14
CA ILE A 14 4.93 9.38 -6.97
C ILE A 14 4.35 8.03 -7.36
N ALA A 15 5.00 6.95 -6.95
CA ALA A 15 4.39 5.63 -6.94
C ALA A 15 4.07 5.23 -5.49
N VAL A 16 2.91 4.66 -5.29
CA VAL A 16 2.43 4.18 -3.98
C VAL A 16 2.07 2.72 -4.11
N ASP A 17 2.71 1.90 -3.30
CA ASP A 17 2.25 0.54 -3.03
C ASP A 17 1.41 0.57 -1.76
N LEU A 18 0.11 0.29 -1.91
CA LEU A 18 -0.87 0.32 -0.83
C LEU A 18 -1.12 -1.10 -0.31
N GLY A 19 -0.10 -1.70 0.27
CA GLY A 19 -0.16 -3.07 0.76
C GLY A 19 -0.90 -3.24 2.09
N THR A 20 -1.30 -4.47 2.39
CA THR A 20 -1.94 -4.85 3.67
C THR A 20 -1.00 -4.65 4.86
N SER A 21 0.27 -5.05 4.72
CA SER A 21 1.27 -4.93 5.81
C SER A 21 1.95 -3.59 5.86
N ASN A 22 2.38 -3.07 4.73
CA ASN A 22 3.15 -1.85 4.61
C ASN A 22 2.59 -0.95 3.51
N ILE A 23 2.80 0.35 3.67
CA ILE A 23 2.69 1.32 2.58
C ILE A 23 4.10 1.73 2.16
N VAL A 24 4.38 1.65 0.86
CA VAL A 24 5.65 2.09 0.28
C VAL A 24 5.40 3.28 -0.64
N VAL A 25 6.17 4.34 -0.49
CA VAL A 25 6.08 5.51 -1.36
C VAL A 25 7.43 5.75 -2.02
N TYR A 26 7.42 5.69 -3.33
CA TYR A 26 8.55 6.01 -4.21
C TYR A 26 8.33 7.38 -4.85
N VAL A 27 9.37 8.18 -4.89
CA VAL A 27 9.36 9.49 -5.56
C VAL A 27 10.39 9.48 -6.68
N LYS A 28 9.96 9.91 -7.86
CA LYS A 28 10.85 10.02 -9.03
C LYS A 28 12.12 10.82 -8.67
N ASN A 29 13.28 10.27 -9.02
CA ASN A 29 14.61 10.82 -8.74
C ASN A 29 15.00 10.89 -7.24
N ARG A 30 14.22 10.32 -6.34
CA ARG A 30 14.54 10.24 -4.91
C ARG A 30 14.53 8.80 -4.37
N GLY A 31 13.95 7.87 -5.14
CA GLY A 31 13.80 6.48 -4.71
C GLY A 31 12.67 6.27 -3.72
N VAL A 32 12.74 5.18 -2.96
CA VAL A 32 11.81 4.87 -1.87
C VAL A 32 12.07 5.84 -0.72
N VAL A 33 11.07 6.65 -0.40
CA VAL A 33 11.15 7.68 0.66
C VAL A 33 10.31 7.35 1.89
N ILE A 34 9.36 6.42 1.75
CA ILE A 34 8.55 5.88 2.84
C ILE A 34 8.44 4.37 2.66
N ASN A 35 8.67 3.65 3.74
CA ASN A 35 8.36 2.23 3.92
C ASN A 35 7.91 2.07 5.37
N GLU A 36 6.62 2.12 5.58
CA GLU A 36 6.00 2.18 6.90
C GLU A 36 4.87 1.14 7.01
N PRO A 37 4.59 0.63 8.20
CA PRO A 37 3.43 -0.22 8.41
C PRO A 37 2.12 0.45 7.96
N ALA A 38 1.27 -0.27 7.25
CA ALA A 38 -0.07 0.19 6.87
C ALA A 38 -1.04 0.03 8.06
N VAL A 39 -0.76 0.70 9.17
CA VAL A 39 -1.51 0.62 10.43
C VAL A 39 -1.96 2.00 10.83
N ILE A 40 -3.16 2.09 11.39
CA ILE A 40 -3.75 3.31 11.93
C ILE A 40 -4.29 3.05 13.34
N ALA A 41 -4.18 4.04 14.21
CA ALA A 41 -4.79 4.05 15.53
C ALA A 41 -5.81 5.17 15.60
N VAL A 42 -7.05 4.85 15.98
CA VAL A 42 -8.18 5.78 16.03
C VAL A 42 -8.73 5.82 17.46
N ASP A 43 -8.87 7.01 18.03
CA ASP A 43 -9.64 7.21 19.25
C ASP A 43 -11.14 7.19 18.89
N GLU A 44 -11.84 6.13 19.30
CA GLU A 44 -13.25 5.91 18.98
C GLU A 44 -14.19 6.92 19.65
N ARG A 45 -13.79 7.52 20.79
CA ARG A 45 -14.60 8.53 21.47
C ARG A 45 -14.55 9.87 20.75
N LEU A 46 -13.38 10.22 20.23
CA LEU A 46 -13.14 11.50 19.56
C LEU A 46 -13.26 11.39 18.04
N ASN A 47 -13.45 10.16 17.53
CA ASN A 47 -13.46 9.82 16.10
C ASN A 47 -12.29 10.48 15.35
N ARG A 48 -11.09 10.35 15.91
CA ARG A 48 -9.89 10.94 15.31
C ARG A 48 -8.72 9.98 15.30
N VAL A 49 -7.89 10.09 14.28
CA VAL A 49 -6.63 9.37 14.19
C VAL A 49 -5.64 9.95 15.22
N VAL A 50 -5.04 9.06 16.00
CA VAL A 50 -4.05 9.41 17.03
C VAL A 50 -2.63 8.98 16.64
N ALA A 51 -2.47 7.94 15.81
CA ALA A 51 -1.18 7.51 15.30
C ALA A 51 -1.31 6.81 13.95
N VAL A 52 -0.23 6.79 13.16
CA VAL A 52 -0.11 6.06 11.89
C VAL A 52 1.25 5.39 11.78
N GLY A 53 1.35 4.36 10.95
CA GLY A 53 2.62 3.72 10.64
C GLY A 53 3.25 3.01 11.84
N LYS A 54 4.53 3.26 12.05
CA LYS A 54 5.31 2.63 13.15
C LYS A 54 4.73 2.94 14.52
N GLU A 55 4.26 4.17 14.75
CA GLU A 55 3.67 4.57 16.03
C GLU A 55 2.38 3.79 16.28
N ALA A 56 1.50 3.68 15.29
CA ALA A 56 0.29 2.89 15.40
C ALA A 56 0.61 1.40 15.56
N LYS A 57 1.59 0.87 14.82
CA LYS A 57 2.01 -0.54 14.96
C LYS A 57 2.49 -0.87 16.37
N ALA A 58 3.21 0.05 17.03
CA ALA A 58 3.65 -0.14 18.42
C ALA A 58 2.49 -0.21 19.43
N MET A 59 1.31 0.26 19.04
CA MET A 59 0.08 0.20 19.86
C MET A 59 -0.74 -1.08 19.64
N LEU A 60 -0.45 -1.89 18.61
CA LEU A 60 -1.17 -3.15 18.38
C LEU A 60 -1.09 -4.07 19.60
N GLY A 61 -2.26 -4.52 20.07
CA GLY A 61 -2.39 -5.38 21.25
C GLY A 61 -2.11 -4.68 22.60
N ARG A 62 -1.76 -3.39 22.59
CA ARG A 62 -1.40 -2.60 23.80
C ARG A 62 -2.13 -1.26 23.88
N SER A 63 -3.11 -1.05 23.01
CA SER A 63 -3.86 0.20 22.94
C SER A 63 -4.72 0.40 24.19
N PRO A 64 -4.93 1.66 24.65
CA PRO A 64 -5.98 1.99 25.63
C PRO A 64 -7.35 1.52 25.12
N ARG A 65 -8.31 1.29 26.04
CA ARG A 65 -9.63 0.76 25.70
C ARG A 65 -10.42 1.57 24.68
N ASN A 66 -10.15 2.87 24.58
CA ASN A 66 -10.81 3.80 23.65
C ASN A 66 -10.04 3.98 22.34
N VAL A 67 -8.89 3.33 22.15
CA VAL A 67 -8.08 3.42 20.94
C VAL A 67 -8.08 2.08 20.22
N ARG A 68 -8.67 2.07 19.02
CA ARG A 68 -8.66 0.91 18.13
C ARG A 68 -7.50 1.03 17.15
N THR A 69 -6.68 -0.01 17.07
CA THR A 69 -5.52 -0.08 16.16
C THR A 69 -5.72 -1.22 15.17
N TYR A 70 -5.64 -0.92 13.87
CA TYR A 70 -5.94 -1.90 12.82
C TYR A 70 -5.30 -1.53 11.48
N HIS A 71 -5.36 -2.48 10.53
CA HIS A 71 -4.95 -2.29 9.13
C HIS A 71 -6.17 -1.81 8.32
N PRO A 72 -6.13 -0.62 7.70
CA PRO A 72 -7.25 -0.11 6.89
C PRO A 72 -7.37 -0.79 5.54
N VAL A 73 -6.30 -1.46 5.08
CA VAL A 73 -6.27 -2.32 3.91
C VAL A 73 -6.09 -3.76 4.36
N SER A 74 -6.94 -4.65 3.90
CA SER A 74 -6.92 -6.06 4.28
C SER A 74 -7.13 -6.93 3.04
N TYR A 75 -6.32 -7.99 2.92
CA TYR A 75 -6.38 -8.91 1.77
C TYR A 75 -6.38 -8.19 0.41
N GLY A 76 -5.57 -7.13 0.29
CA GLY A 76 -5.40 -6.35 -0.94
C GLY A 76 -6.54 -5.41 -1.30
N VAL A 77 -7.55 -5.25 -0.41
CA VAL A 77 -8.69 -4.36 -0.62
C VAL A 77 -8.84 -3.35 0.51
N ILE A 78 -9.46 -2.21 0.20
CA ILE A 78 -9.80 -1.20 1.21
C ILE A 78 -10.91 -1.77 2.11
N ALA A 79 -10.58 -2.00 3.38
CA ALA A 79 -11.51 -2.44 4.42
C ALA A 79 -12.17 -1.26 5.14
N ASP A 80 -11.44 -0.15 5.25
CA ASP A 80 -11.92 1.11 5.84
C ASP A 80 -11.48 2.26 4.93
N TYR A 81 -12.45 2.90 4.28
CA TYR A 81 -12.19 3.94 3.28
C TYR A 81 -11.59 5.20 3.91
N ASP A 82 -12.20 5.69 4.99
CA ASP A 82 -11.79 6.95 5.63
C ASP A 82 -10.39 6.83 6.25
N ALA A 83 -10.11 5.69 6.88
CA ALA A 83 -8.80 5.39 7.42
C ALA A 83 -7.73 5.24 6.33
N THR A 84 -8.07 4.61 5.19
CA THR A 84 -7.17 4.47 4.04
C THR A 84 -6.87 5.83 3.41
N GLU A 85 -7.89 6.64 3.20
CA GLU A 85 -7.76 8.00 2.66
C GLU A 85 -6.88 8.87 3.58
N TYR A 86 -7.11 8.80 4.89
CA TYR A 86 -6.29 9.51 5.87
C TYR A 86 -4.82 9.07 5.81
N LEU A 87 -4.57 7.75 5.76
CA LEU A 87 -3.22 7.18 5.66
C LEU A 87 -2.50 7.68 4.40
N LEU A 88 -3.17 7.62 3.24
CA LEU A 88 -2.66 8.13 1.97
C LEU A 88 -2.36 9.62 2.04
N ARG A 89 -3.30 10.42 2.55
CA ARG A 89 -3.15 11.88 2.73
C ARG A 89 -1.97 12.22 3.63
N HIS A 90 -1.81 11.48 4.74
CA HIS A 90 -0.70 11.67 5.66
C HIS A 90 0.64 11.50 4.94
N TYR A 91 0.82 10.40 4.21
CA TYR A 91 2.09 10.11 3.56
C TYR A 91 2.33 10.96 2.30
N LEU A 92 1.32 11.24 1.51
CA LEU A 92 1.45 12.17 0.38
C LEU A 92 1.87 13.56 0.85
N ARG A 93 1.28 14.09 1.92
CA ARG A 93 1.68 15.38 2.51
C ARG A 93 3.10 15.35 3.06
N LYS A 94 3.51 14.27 3.72
CA LYS A 94 4.88 14.09 4.24
C LYS A 94 5.93 14.17 3.13
N VAL A 95 5.59 13.71 1.92
CA VAL A 95 6.49 13.68 0.77
C VAL A 95 6.45 14.97 -0.04
N THR A 96 5.27 15.57 -0.24
CA THR A 96 5.07 16.77 -1.07
C THR A 96 5.17 18.07 -0.28
N GLY A 97 5.05 18.01 1.05
CA GLY A 97 4.93 19.18 1.90
C GLY A 97 3.56 19.85 1.77
N ASN A 98 3.38 21.00 2.43
CA ASN A 98 2.13 21.76 2.40
C ASN A 98 1.91 22.59 1.10
N TYR A 99 2.55 22.22 0.00
CA TYR A 99 2.46 22.99 -1.24
C TYR A 99 1.13 22.71 -1.95
N MET A 100 0.14 23.54 -1.70
CA MET A 100 -1.18 23.52 -2.38
C MET A 100 -1.10 23.74 -3.91
N LEU A 101 0.02 24.24 -4.42
CA LEU A 101 0.17 24.69 -5.81
C LEU A 101 0.58 23.58 -6.79
N SER A 102 1.04 22.43 -6.32
CA SER A 102 1.58 21.38 -7.21
C SER A 102 1.20 19.99 -6.71
N LYS A 103 -0.07 19.63 -6.92
CA LYS A 103 -0.58 18.29 -6.59
C LYS A 103 0.18 17.21 -7.38
N PRO A 104 0.54 16.07 -6.75
CA PRO A 104 1.32 15.01 -7.40
C PRO A 104 0.51 14.25 -8.45
N ARG A 105 1.24 13.64 -9.40
CA ARG A 105 0.73 12.52 -10.20
C ARG A 105 1.09 11.25 -9.46
N VAL A 106 0.12 10.36 -9.27
CA VAL A 106 0.31 9.15 -8.47
C VAL A 106 0.05 7.92 -9.34
N ILE A 107 0.98 6.99 -9.32
CA ILE A 107 0.75 5.61 -9.74
C ILE A 107 0.48 4.82 -8.46
N VAL A 108 -0.59 4.04 -8.41
CA VAL A 108 -0.92 3.17 -7.27
C VAL A 108 -1.01 1.73 -7.74
N SER A 109 -0.37 0.81 -7.02
CA SER A 109 -0.46 -0.63 -7.27
C SER A 109 -1.76 -1.19 -6.68
N VAL A 110 -2.30 -2.21 -7.37
CA VAL A 110 -3.44 -3.00 -6.90
C VAL A 110 -3.18 -4.47 -7.24
N PRO A 111 -3.71 -5.43 -6.47
CA PRO A 111 -3.62 -6.84 -6.81
C PRO A 111 -4.22 -7.14 -8.19
N SER A 112 -3.72 -8.17 -8.85
CA SER A 112 -4.38 -8.69 -10.05
C SER A 112 -5.75 -9.25 -9.67
N GLY A 113 -6.74 -9.05 -10.53
CA GLY A 113 -8.08 -9.59 -10.29
C GLY A 113 -8.96 -8.77 -9.34
N VAL A 114 -8.55 -7.54 -8.94
CA VAL A 114 -9.46 -6.61 -8.25
C VAL A 114 -10.65 -6.26 -9.12
N THR A 115 -11.83 -6.18 -8.50
CA THR A 115 -13.06 -5.75 -9.17
C THR A 115 -12.99 -4.29 -9.61
N ASN A 116 -13.84 -3.89 -10.55
CA ASN A 116 -13.95 -2.49 -10.96
C ASN A 116 -14.35 -1.57 -9.80
N VAL A 117 -15.12 -2.08 -8.83
CA VAL A 117 -15.53 -1.32 -7.64
C VAL A 117 -14.33 -1.08 -6.72
N GLU A 118 -13.56 -2.12 -6.43
CA GLU A 118 -12.34 -2.03 -5.61
C GLU A 118 -11.30 -1.11 -6.27
N ARG A 119 -11.07 -1.24 -7.59
CA ARG A 119 -10.19 -0.36 -8.35
C ARG A 119 -10.63 1.11 -8.24
N ARG A 120 -11.93 1.37 -8.40
CA ARG A 120 -12.50 2.73 -8.27
C ARG A 120 -12.32 3.28 -6.86
N ALA A 121 -12.56 2.46 -5.83
CA ALA A 121 -12.36 2.89 -4.43
C ALA A 121 -10.92 3.34 -4.16
N VAL A 122 -9.92 2.59 -4.66
CA VAL A 122 -8.50 2.98 -4.56
C VAL A 122 -8.24 4.30 -5.29
N MET A 123 -8.76 4.47 -6.51
CA MET A 123 -8.59 5.71 -7.27
C MET A 123 -9.20 6.90 -6.54
N GLU A 124 -10.40 6.76 -6.00
CA GLU A 124 -11.10 7.82 -5.27
C GLU A 124 -10.36 8.17 -3.97
N ALA A 125 -9.87 7.18 -3.22
CA ALA A 125 -9.09 7.41 -2.00
C ALA A 125 -7.80 8.21 -2.30
N VAL A 126 -7.08 7.86 -3.37
CA VAL A 126 -5.86 8.57 -3.79
C VAL A 126 -6.17 10.00 -4.27
N LEU A 127 -7.30 10.21 -4.97
CA LEU A 127 -7.76 11.55 -5.38
C LEU A 127 -8.07 12.44 -4.17
N GLN A 128 -8.86 11.90 -3.24
CA GLN A 128 -9.25 12.62 -2.02
C GLN A 128 -8.04 12.91 -1.13
N ALA A 129 -7.04 12.02 -1.13
CA ALA A 129 -5.76 12.24 -0.45
C ALA A 129 -4.92 13.38 -1.06
N GLY A 130 -5.28 13.88 -2.25
CA GLY A 130 -4.71 15.08 -2.84
C GLY A 130 -3.93 14.88 -4.14
N ALA A 131 -4.01 13.73 -4.78
CA ALA A 131 -3.43 13.51 -6.10
C ALA A 131 -4.17 14.34 -7.18
N ARG A 132 -3.42 14.77 -8.22
CA ARG A 132 -3.99 15.46 -9.39
C ARG A 132 -4.38 14.49 -10.50
N LYS A 133 -3.57 13.47 -10.70
CA LYS A 133 -3.75 12.44 -11.72
C LYS A 133 -3.35 11.10 -11.13
N ILE A 134 -4.11 10.08 -11.45
CA ILE A 134 -3.88 8.72 -10.97
C ILE A 134 -3.76 7.77 -12.14
N VAL A 135 -2.85 6.83 -12.00
CA VAL A 135 -2.72 5.64 -12.85
C VAL A 135 -2.73 4.44 -11.91
N VAL A 136 -3.54 3.45 -12.23
CA VAL A 136 -3.56 2.18 -11.50
C VAL A 136 -2.72 1.17 -12.27
N MET A 137 -1.83 0.48 -11.57
CA MET A 137 -0.94 -0.56 -12.11
C MET A 137 -1.16 -1.86 -11.32
N GLU A 138 -1.05 -2.99 -11.98
CA GLU A 138 -1.10 -4.28 -11.27
C GLU A 138 0.18 -4.54 -10.51
N GLU A 139 0.06 -5.07 -9.27
CA GLU A 139 1.19 -5.35 -8.37
C GLU A 139 2.29 -6.18 -9.05
N PRO A 140 2.01 -7.32 -9.75
CA PRO A 140 3.08 -8.10 -10.36
C PRO A 140 3.83 -7.34 -11.48
N LEU A 141 3.16 -6.45 -12.20
CA LEU A 141 3.83 -5.60 -13.19
C LEU A 141 4.75 -4.59 -12.50
N ALA A 142 4.29 -3.97 -11.42
CA ALA A 142 5.11 -3.06 -10.61
C ALA A 142 6.31 -3.79 -10.00
N ALA A 143 6.11 -5.00 -9.47
CA ALA A 143 7.15 -5.85 -8.91
C ALA A 143 8.21 -6.24 -9.95
N ALA A 144 7.79 -6.64 -11.16
CA ALA A 144 8.68 -6.95 -12.27
C ALA A 144 9.59 -5.78 -12.66
N ILE A 145 8.98 -4.59 -12.78
CA ILE A 145 9.72 -3.35 -13.08
C ILE A 145 10.72 -3.04 -11.96
N GLY A 146 10.28 -3.17 -10.70
CA GLY A 146 11.12 -2.94 -9.53
C GLY A 146 12.27 -3.92 -9.38
N ALA A 147 12.07 -5.17 -9.81
CA ALA A 147 13.11 -6.21 -9.85
C ALA A 147 14.07 -6.05 -11.04
N GLY A 148 13.80 -5.12 -11.95
CA GLY A 148 14.64 -4.90 -13.14
C GLY A 148 14.49 -5.98 -14.21
N LEU A 149 13.35 -6.69 -14.25
CA LEU A 149 13.07 -7.65 -15.30
C LEU A 149 12.85 -6.91 -16.63
N ASP A 150 13.41 -7.46 -17.71
CA ASP A 150 13.10 -6.99 -19.06
C ASP A 150 11.72 -7.49 -19.49
N ILE A 151 10.71 -6.72 -19.11
CA ILE A 151 9.31 -7.04 -19.45
C ILE A 151 8.98 -6.75 -20.91
N ALA A 152 9.84 -6.03 -21.64
CA ALA A 152 9.65 -5.71 -23.06
C ALA A 152 10.00 -6.88 -23.97
N ASP A 153 10.80 -7.82 -23.49
CA ASP A 153 11.16 -9.03 -24.23
C ASP A 153 9.92 -9.87 -24.55
N SER A 154 9.99 -10.61 -25.66
CA SER A 154 8.99 -11.61 -26.05
C SER A 154 9.04 -12.87 -25.19
N ASN A 155 10.15 -13.13 -24.50
CA ASN A 155 10.26 -14.23 -23.56
C ASN A 155 9.37 -13.96 -22.34
N GLY A 156 8.57 -14.97 -21.93
CA GLY A 156 7.73 -14.88 -20.76
C GLY A 156 8.56 -14.84 -19.47
N SER A 157 8.35 -13.83 -18.64
CA SER A 157 8.90 -13.74 -17.28
C SER A 157 7.82 -14.03 -16.26
N MET A 158 8.08 -14.91 -15.29
CA MET A 158 7.17 -15.20 -14.21
C MET A 158 7.54 -14.40 -12.96
N VAL A 159 6.55 -13.77 -12.35
CA VAL A 159 6.67 -13.06 -11.07
C VAL A 159 5.74 -13.69 -10.06
N VAL A 160 6.26 -13.94 -8.87
CA VAL A 160 5.50 -14.32 -7.68
C VAL A 160 5.71 -13.22 -6.65
N ASP A 161 4.66 -12.49 -6.34
CA ASP A 161 4.65 -11.42 -5.33
C ASP A 161 3.89 -11.91 -4.10
N LEU A 162 4.60 -12.14 -3.00
CA LEU A 162 4.06 -12.62 -1.73
C LEU A 162 3.96 -11.47 -0.75
N GLY A 163 2.78 -10.88 -0.64
CA GLY A 163 2.47 -9.78 0.25
C GLY A 163 1.99 -10.20 1.64
N GLY A 164 1.54 -9.20 2.42
CA GLY A 164 0.93 -9.44 3.73
C GLY A 164 -0.44 -10.10 3.67
N GLY A 165 -1.28 -9.67 2.73
CA GLY A 165 -2.66 -10.16 2.60
C GLY A 165 -2.94 -10.90 1.30
N THR A 166 -2.06 -10.79 0.30
CA THR A 166 -2.25 -11.37 -1.04
C THR A 166 -0.99 -12.07 -1.52
N THR A 167 -1.16 -13.05 -2.40
CA THR A 167 -0.11 -13.62 -3.23
C THR A 167 -0.54 -13.47 -4.68
N ASN A 168 0.25 -12.76 -5.47
CA ASN A 168 0.01 -12.56 -6.89
C ASN A 168 1.03 -13.35 -7.70
N VAL A 169 0.56 -14.09 -8.69
CA VAL A 169 1.41 -14.81 -9.66
C VAL A 169 1.06 -14.32 -11.04
N ALA A 170 2.04 -13.91 -11.81
CA ALA A 170 1.81 -13.44 -13.17
C ALA A 170 2.91 -13.88 -14.13
N ILE A 171 2.53 -14.08 -15.38
CA ILE A 171 3.46 -14.19 -16.53
C ILE A 171 3.35 -12.89 -17.32
N LEU A 172 4.51 -12.29 -17.54
CA LEU A 172 4.68 -11.01 -18.23
C LEU A 172 5.45 -11.23 -19.54
N SER A 173 5.02 -10.60 -20.61
CA SER A 173 5.72 -10.57 -21.91
C SER A 173 5.27 -9.32 -22.67
N LEU A 174 6.14 -8.79 -23.53
CA LEU A 174 5.85 -7.64 -24.40
C LEU A 174 5.24 -6.45 -23.64
N SER A 175 5.79 -6.14 -22.48
CA SER A 175 5.37 -5.05 -21.58
C SER A 175 3.97 -5.19 -20.98
N GLY A 176 3.36 -6.37 -21.04
CA GLY A 176 2.02 -6.64 -20.54
C GLY A 176 1.93 -7.86 -19.65
N VAL A 177 0.83 -7.97 -18.93
CA VAL A 177 0.44 -9.16 -18.18
C VAL A 177 -0.25 -10.10 -19.17
N VAL A 178 0.31 -11.29 -19.37
CA VAL A 178 -0.25 -12.34 -20.24
C VAL A 178 -1.33 -13.13 -19.49
N ILE A 179 -1.00 -13.51 -18.26
CA ILE A 179 -1.89 -14.19 -17.34
C ILE A 179 -1.51 -13.82 -15.92
N SER A 180 -2.48 -13.66 -15.06
CA SER A 180 -2.26 -13.44 -13.64
C SER A 180 -3.32 -14.12 -12.80
N GLU A 181 -2.92 -14.52 -11.60
CA GLU A 181 -3.80 -15.07 -10.57
C GLU A 181 -3.46 -14.37 -9.25
N SER A 182 -4.48 -14.04 -8.46
CA SER A 182 -4.31 -13.42 -7.16
C SER A 182 -5.06 -14.20 -6.10
N LEU A 183 -4.34 -14.63 -5.08
CA LEU A 183 -4.87 -15.34 -3.93
C LEU A 183 -4.95 -14.37 -2.75
N ARG A 184 -6.08 -14.37 -2.03
CA ARG A 184 -6.23 -13.63 -0.77
C ARG A 184 -5.59 -14.40 0.39
N ILE A 185 -4.35 -14.81 0.21
CA ILE A 185 -3.49 -15.51 1.15
C ILE A 185 -2.14 -14.79 1.13
N GLY A 186 -1.64 -14.43 2.30
CA GLY A 186 -0.35 -13.78 2.45
C GLY A 186 0.28 -14.12 3.80
N SER A 187 1.35 -13.41 4.18
CA SER A 187 2.08 -13.68 5.41
C SER A 187 1.21 -13.62 6.66
N HIS A 188 0.20 -12.74 6.72
CA HIS A 188 -0.74 -12.69 7.85
C HIS A 188 -1.53 -13.98 8.01
N THR A 189 -1.93 -14.63 6.90
CA THR A 189 -2.62 -15.94 6.93
C THR A 189 -1.71 -17.03 7.47
N PHE A 190 -0.42 -16.98 7.16
CA PHE A 190 0.58 -17.93 7.68
C PHE A 190 0.79 -17.74 9.18
N ASP A 191 0.91 -16.47 9.64
CA ASP A 191 1.03 -16.17 11.06
C ASP A 191 -0.18 -16.68 11.84
N GLU A 192 -1.41 -16.43 11.34
CA GLU A 192 -2.64 -16.95 11.95
C GLU A 192 -2.70 -18.49 11.97
N ALA A 193 -2.20 -19.15 10.93
CA ALA A 193 -2.15 -20.61 10.90
C ALA A 193 -1.18 -21.16 11.96
N ILE A 194 -0.02 -20.52 12.14
CA ILE A 194 0.96 -20.86 13.16
C ILE A 194 0.37 -20.64 14.56
N ILE A 195 -0.26 -19.50 14.80
CA ILE A 195 -0.91 -19.18 16.09
C ILE A 195 -1.96 -20.26 16.42
N ARG A 196 -2.88 -20.56 15.50
CA ARG A 196 -3.90 -21.61 15.69
C ARG A 196 -3.29 -23.00 15.98
N TYR A 197 -2.20 -23.33 15.31
CA TYR A 197 -1.50 -24.57 15.57
C TYR A 197 -0.92 -24.64 16.99
N LEU A 198 -0.27 -23.54 17.43
CA LEU A 198 0.29 -23.45 18.78
C LEU A 198 -0.82 -23.48 19.84
N GLU A 199 -1.91 -22.75 19.67
CA GLU A 199 -3.06 -22.75 20.58
C GLU A 199 -3.63 -24.17 20.75
N LYS A 200 -3.72 -24.93 19.66
CA LYS A 200 -4.20 -26.31 19.70
C LYS A 200 -3.23 -27.26 20.42
N LYS A 201 -1.92 -26.99 20.38
CA LYS A 201 -0.88 -27.88 20.94
C LYS A 201 -0.52 -27.59 22.38
N ILE A 202 -0.44 -26.32 22.76
CA ILE A 202 0.10 -25.87 24.05
C ILE A 202 -0.86 -24.95 24.85
N GLY A 203 -2.09 -24.72 24.35
CA GLY A 203 -3.01 -23.73 24.89
C GLY A 203 -2.77 -22.35 24.31
N ARG A 204 -3.24 -21.27 24.99
CA ARG A 204 -3.12 -19.88 24.49
C ARG A 204 -1.67 -19.50 24.18
N ALA A 205 -1.39 -19.18 22.94
CA ALA A 205 -0.19 -18.45 22.59
C ALA A 205 -0.40 -16.97 22.97
N HIS A 206 0.41 -16.46 23.88
CA HIS A 206 0.51 -15.02 24.09
C HIS A 206 1.47 -14.46 23.03
N VAL A 207 0.93 -13.73 22.08
CA VAL A 207 1.69 -12.93 21.11
C VAL A 207 1.70 -11.48 21.56
#